data_03a0bfdcc1616212beb5c9eb62e726e0
#
_entry.id   03a0bfdcc1616212beb5c9eb62e726e0
#
_cell.length_a   1.000
_cell.length_b   1.000
_cell.length_c   1.000
_cell.angle_alpha   90.00
_cell.angle_beta   90.00
_cell.angle_gamma   90.00
#
_symmetry.space_group_name_H-M   'P 1'
#
loop_
_entity.id
_entity.type
_entity.pdbx_description
1 polymer ?
#
loop_
_entity_poly.entity_id
_entity_poly.type
_entity_poly.pdbx_seq_one_letter_code
_entity_poly.pdbx_strand_id
1 'polypeptide(L)'
;MANKDAAFGLRAIGKVGQNKDNQGLSEYSIAASATAIFQGDPVEMLGTGTIGVAAAGDVLLGPLNGVFFTDASTSKPTFANHLEASNTATDIVGFVSDDPYERFEVQSNNTGASAQTDIGNVANIEYTAGSSPSFISKVELDD
;
A
#
# COMPACT_ATOMS: atom_id res chain seq x y z
N MET A 1 -9.18 25.51 12.30
CA MET A 1 -9.87 24.45 11.53
C MET A 1 -9.27 23.13 12.00
N ALA A 2 -10.09 22.16 12.36
CA ALA A 2 -9.61 20.81 12.65
C ALA A 2 -9.17 20.16 11.34
N ASN A 3 -8.09 19.38 11.36
CA ASN A 3 -7.71 18.54 10.24
C ASN A 3 -8.82 17.53 9.98
N LYS A 4 -9.05 17.26 8.71
CA LYS A 4 -9.99 16.19 8.34
C LYS A 4 -9.31 14.85 8.53
N ASP A 5 -9.96 13.98 9.27
CA ASP A 5 -9.58 12.57 9.33
C ASP A 5 -9.88 11.93 7.96
N ALA A 6 -8.84 11.58 7.22
CA ALA A 6 -8.94 11.04 5.87
C ALA A 6 -7.66 10.26 5.51
N ALA A 7 -7.52 9.09 6.10
CA ALA A 7 -6.41 8.19 5.83
C ALA A 7 -6.27 7.85 4.33
N PHE A 8 -5.03 7.69 3.87
CA PHE A 8 -4.69 7.48 2.46
C PHE A 8 -3.60 6.41 2.26
N GLY A 9 -3.23 5.69 3.32
CA GLY A 9 -2.16 4.71 3.29
C GLY A 9 -0.77 5.33 3.22
N LEU A 10 0.16 4.61 2.61
CA LEU A 10 1.54 5.04 2.44
C LEU A 10 1.70 5.76 1.09
N ARG A 11 2.16 6.99 1.11
CA ARG A 11 2.45 7.79 -0.08
C ARG A 11 3.93 8.13 -0.16
N ALA A 12 4.61 7.69 -1.22
CA ALA A 12 6.01 7.99 -1.44
C ALA A 12 6.23 9.49 -1.67
N ILE A 13 7.19 10.09 -0.94
CA ILE A 13 7.51 11.52 -1.00
C ILE A 13 8.97 11.81 -1.36
N GLY A 14 9.82 10.80 -1.39
CA GLY A 14 11.24 10.91 -1.74
C GLY A 14 12.09 9.92 -1.00
N LYS A 15 13.39 9.95 -1.24
CA LYS A 15 14.36 9.04 -0.63
C LYS A 15 15.14 9.70 0.48
N VAL A 16 15.74 8.88 1.33
CA VAL A 16 16.69 9.33 2.35
C VAL A 16 17.91 9.96 1.65
N GLY A 17 18.37 11.09 2.14
CA GLY A 17 19.44 11.87 1.53
C GLY A 17 18.92 12.94 0.57
N GLN A 18 19.68 13.25 -0.47
CA GLN A 18 19.36 14.34 -1.39
C GLN A 18 18.58 13.89 -2.64
N ASN A 19 18.50 12.60 -2.90
CA ASN A 19 17.76 12.08 -4.04
C ASN A 19 16.26 12.12 -3.74
N LYS A 20 15.51 12.76 -4.62
CA LYS A 20 14.04 12.89 -4.51
C LYS A 20 13.30 12.01 -5.52
N ASP A 21 14.01 11.15 -6.24
CA ASP A 21 13.37 10.23 -7.18
C ASP A 21 12.59 9.15 -6.41
N ASN A 22 11.29 9.11 -6.61
CA ASN A 22 10.35 8.20 -5.98
C ASN A 22 9.50 7.43 -7.00
N GLN A 23 9.97 7.30 -8.23
CA GLN A 23 9.21 6.71 -9.33
C GLN A 23 9.54 5.23 -9.60
N GLY A 24 10.52 4.67 -8.90
CA GLY A 24 10.88 3.26 -9.02
C GLY A 24 9.77 2.35 -8.49
N LEU A 25 9.25 1.47 -9.33
CA LEU A 25 8.29 0.45 -8.98
C LEU A 25 8.81 -0.90 -9.42
N SER A 26 8.70 -1.89 -8.53
CA SER A 26 8.98 -3.30 -8.85
C SER A 26 7.68 -4.04 -9.10
N GLU A 27 7.76 -5.07 -9.94
CA GLU A 27 6.63 -5.92 -10.30
C GLU A 27 6.63 -7.18 -9.45
N TYR A 28 5.48 -7.48 -8.85
CA TYR A 28 5.27 -8.68 -8.03
C TYR A 28 4.00 -9.38 -8.43
N SER A 29 4.02 -10.71 -8.42
CA SER A 29 2.83 -11.50 -8.68
C SER A 29 1.84 -11.44 -7.51
N ILE A 30 0.55 -11.41 -7.82
CA ILE A 30 -0.53 -11.54 -6.85
C ILE A 30 -1.33 -12.79 -7.18
N ALA A 31 -1.69 -13.57 -6.17
CA ALA A 31 -2.48 -14.78 -6.35
C ALA A 31 -3.90 -14.47 -6.87
N ALA A 32 -4.46 -15.34 -7.69
CA ALA A 32 -5.87 -15.27 -8.03
C ALA A 32 -6.73 -15.40 -6.76
N SER A 33 -7.84 -14.67 -6.75
CA SER A 33 -8.76 -14.63 -5.60
C SER A 33 -8.12 -14.13 -4.30
N ALA A 34 -7.06 -13.33 -4.38
CA ALA A 34 -6.47 -12.66 -3.23
C ALA A 34 -7.47 -11.70 -2.56
N THR A 35 -7.17 -11.31 -1.34
CA THR A 35 -7.87 -10.22 -0.65
C THR A 35 -7.72 -8.93 -1.45
N ALA A 36 -8.71 -8.06 -1.41
CA ALA A 36 -8.64 -6.75 -2.06
C ALA A 36 -7.42 -5.96 -1.57
N ILE A 37 -6.72 -5.31 -2.48
CA ILE A 37 -5.57 -4.46 -2.19
C ILE A 37 -5.83 -3.10 -2.83
N PHE A 38 -5.79 -2.04 -2.04
CA PHE A 38 -6.07 -0.69 -2.50
C PHE A 38 -4.79 0.10 -2.75
N GLN A 39 -4.89 1.17 -3.51
CA GLN A 39 -3.74 2.05 -3.75
C GLN A 39 -3.23 2.65 -2.44
N GLY A 40 -1.94 2.48 -2.16
CA GLY A 40 -1.31 2.93 -0.93
C GLY A 40 -1.35 1.92 0.22
N ASP A 41 -2.01 0.76 0.02
CA ASP A 41 -1.93 -0.33 1.00
C ASP A 41 -0.50 -0.87 1.09
N PRO A 42 0.07 -1.00 2.29
CA PRO A 42 1.31 -1.73 2.48
C PRO A 42 1.11 -3.20 2.16
N VAL A 43 2.06 -3.77 1.45
CA VAL A 43 2.06 -5.20 1.11
C VAL A 43 3.26 -5.91 1.70
N GLU A 44 3.10 -7.20 1.92
CA GLU A 44 4.14 -8.12 2.37
C GLU A 44 4.42 -9.20 1.33
N MET A 45 5.58 -9.84 1.44
CA MET A 45 5.92 -11.01 0.66
C MET A 45 5.41 -12.28 1.36
N LEU A 46 4.49 -12.98 0.72
CA LEU A 46 3.97 -14.25 1.21
C LEU A 46 4.93 -15.42 0.93
N GLY A 47 4.85 -16.46 1.74
CA GLY A 47 5.66 -17.66 1.57
C GLY A 47 5.45 -18.43 0.26
N THR A 48 4.42 -18.06 -0.50
CA THR A 48 4.12 -18.58 -1.85
C THR A 48 4.86 -17.85 -2.97
N GLY A 49 5.62 -16.80 -2.66
CA GLY A 49 6.30 -15.95 -3.65
C GLY A 49 5.38 -14.92 -4.32
N THR A 50 4.20 -14.71 -3.77
CA THR A 50 3.27 -13.66 -4.18
C THR A 50 3.18 -12.59 -3.10
N ILE A 51 2.62 -11.43 -3.42
CA ILE A 51 2.37 -10.39 -2.42
C ILE A 51 0.93 -10.42 -1.93
N GLY A 52 0.73 -9.97 -0.69
CA GLY A 52 -0.57 -9.78 -0.05
C GLY A 52 -0.59 -8.49 0.77
N VAL A 53 -1.75 -8.15 1.30
CA VAL A 53 -1.89 -7.01 2.22
C VAL A 53 -1.17 -7.32 3.51
N ALA A 54 -0.34 -6.40 3.98
CA ALA A 54 0.34 -6.50 5.26
C ALA A 54 -0.57 -6.07 6.42
N ALA A 55 -0.45 -6.75 7.54
CA ALA A 55 -1.07 -6.41 8.82
C ALA A 55 -0.05 -5.79 9.79
N ALA A 56 -0.53 -5.38 10.96
CA ALA A 56 0.34 -4.87 12.02
C ALA A 56 1.35 -5.93 12.47
N GLY A 57 2.63 -5.57 12.47
CA GLY A 57 3.75 -6.44 12.85
C GLY A 57 4.36 -7.24 11.72
N ASP A 58 3.80 -7.20 10.51
CA ASP A 58 4.39 -7.85 9.35
C ASP A 58 5.60 -7.08 8.79
N VAL A 59 6.44 -7.77 8.04
CA VAL A 59 7.56 -7.14 7.33
C VAL A 59 7.06 -6.51 6.05
N LEU A 60 7.02 -5.18 6.03
CA LEU A 60 6.52 -4.43 4.89
C LEU A 60 7.50 -4.47 3.71
N LEU A 61 6.99 -4.80 2.54
CA LEU A 61 7.71 -4.67 1.28
C LEU A 61 7.65 -3.23 0.75
N GLY A 62 6.48 -2.63 0.81
CA GLY A 62 6.19 -1.27 0.37
C GLY A 62 4.71 -1.10 0.02
N PRO A 63 4.27 0.11 -0.36
CA PRO A 63 2.89 0.34 -0.77
C PRO A 63 2.62 -0.11 -2.21
N LEU A 64 1.41 -0.66 -2.43
CA LEU A 64 0.89 -0.91 -3.77
C LEU A 64 0.56 0.41 -4.46
N ASN A 65 1.03 0.58 -5.68
CA ASN A 65 0.69 1.76 -6.50
C ASN A 65 -0.39 1.45 -7.56
N GLY A 66 -0.46 0.23 -8.01
CA GLY A 66 -1.43 -0.21 -9.00
C GLY A 66 -1.25 -1.67 -9.36
N VAL A 67 -2.14 -2.17 -10.21
CA VAL A 67 -2.13 -3.56 -10.68
C VAL A 67 -2.37 -3.63 -12.18
N PHE A 68 -1.87 -4.70 -12.78
CA PHE A 68 -2.19 -5.12 -14.13
C PHE A 68 -2.72 -6.55 -14.12
N PHE A 69 -3.72 -6.85 -14.90
CA PHE A 69 -4.22 -8.21 -15.13
C PHE A 69 -5.02 -8.29 -16.44
N THR A 70 -5.18 -9.48 -16.95
CA THR A 70 -6.13 -9.73 -18.04
C THR A 70 -7.48 -10.10 -17.44
N ASP A 71 -8.49 -9.26 -17.67
CA ASP A 71 -9.84 -9.49 -17.15
C ASP A 71 -10.40 -10.83 -17.66
N ALA A 72 -10.78 -11.72 -16.74
CA ALA A 72 -11.20 -13.07 -17.07
C ALA A 72 -12.53 -13.12 -17.85
N SER A 73 -13.37 -12.09 -17.73
CA SER A 73 -14.68 -12.03 -18.39
C SER A 73 -14.61 -11.43 -19.80
N THR A 74 -13.77 -10.43 -19.98
CA THR A 74 -13.66 -9.68 -21.24
C THR A 74 -12.41 -10.00 -22.06
N SER A 75 -11.45 -10.72 -21.47
CA SER A 75 -10.11 -11.00 -22.03
C SER A 75 -9.35 -9.74 -22.43
N LYS A 76 -9.59 -8.64 -21.75
CA LYS A 76 -8.92 -7.35 -22.00
C LYS A 76 -7.81 -7.08 -21.00
N PRO A 77 -6.65 -6.60 -21.46
CA PRO A 77 -5.62 -6.08 -20.56
C PRO A 77 -6.19 -4.89 -19.76
N THR A 78 -6.07 -4.95 -18.44
CA THR A 78 -6.64 -3.97 -17.52
C THR A 78 -5.59 -3.45 -16.58
N PHE A 79 -5.45 -2.13 -16.49
CA PHE A 79 -4.69 -1.44 -15.45
C PHE A 79 -5.67 -0.80 -14.47
N ALA A 80 -5.44 -0.99 -13.19
CA ALA A 80 -6.25 -0.39 -12.14
C ALA A 80 -5.35 0.10 -10.99
N ASN A 81 -5.87 1.03 -10.20
CA ASN A 81 -5.17 1.49 -8.99
C ASN A 81 -5.36 0.54 -7.80
N HIS A 82 -6.17 -0.48 -7.92
CA HIS A 82 -6.49 -1.43 -6.87
C HIS A 82 -6.79 -2.81 -7.46
N LEU A 83 -6.76 -3.82 -6.60
CA LEU A 83 -7.24 -5.16 -6.90
C LEU A 83 -8.53 -5.42 -6.12
N GLU A 84 -9.59 -5.78 -6.80
CA GLU A 84 -10.81 -6.23 -6.14
C GLU A 84 -10.65 -7.65 -5.58
N ALA A 85 -11.31 -7.93 -4.46
CA ALA A 85 -11.39 -9.29 -3.92
C ALA A 85 -12.02 -10.23 -4.95
N SER A 86 -11.59 -11.49 -4.92
CA SER A 86 -12.13 -12.54 -5.80
C SER A 86 -11.86 -12.33 -7.30
N ASN A 87 -10.87 -11.52 -7.66
CA ASN A 87 -10.40 -11.45 -9.04
C ASN A 87 -9.80 -12.81 -9.44
N THR A 88 -10.33 -13.41 -10.49
CA THR A 88 -9.96 -14.77 -10.95
C THR A 88 -8.88 -14.80 -12.02
N ALA A 89 -8.33 -13.64 -12.42
CA ALA A 89 -7.21 -13.59 -13.35
C ALA A 89 -5.99 -14.33 -12.76
N THR A 90 -5.21 -14.95 -13.62
CA THR A 90 -4.02 -15.73 -13.22
C THR A 90 -2.70 -15.01 -13.49
N ASP A 91 -2.76 -13.86 -14.14
CA ASP A 91 -1.63 -13.04 -14.57
C ASP A 91 -1.57 -11.69 -13.83
N ILE A 92 -2.05 -11.65 -12.57
CA ILE A 92 -2.11 -10.42 -11.80
C ILE A 92 -0.71 -10.00 -11.37
N VAL A 93 -0.33 -8.78 -11.73
CA VAL A 93 0.93 -8.14 -11.35
C VAL A 93 0.62 -6.87 -10.55
N GLY A 94 1.23 -6.75 -9.37
CA GLY A 94 1.20 -5.54 -8.56
C GLY A 94 2.46 -4.72 -8.73
N PHE A 95 2.32 -3.41 -8.80
CA PHE A 95 3.42 -2.44 -8.87
C PHE A 95 3.64 -1.86 -7.47
N VAL A 96 4.80 -2.13 -6.90
CA VAL A 96 5.13 -1.80 -5.50
C VAL A 96 6.34 -0.88 -5.45
N SER A 97 6.27 0.15 -4.60
CA SER A 97 7.43 0.98 -4.26
C SER A 97 8.21 0.29 -3.13
N ASP A 98 9.22 -0.48 -3.49
CA ASP A 98 9.97 -1.38 -2.61
C ASP A 98 11.38 -0.90 -2.26
N ASP A 99 11.71 0.35 -2.54
CA ASP A 99 13.03 0.91 -2.21
C ASP A 99 13.17 1.05 -0.68
N PRO A 100 14.17 0.40 -0.04
CA PRO A 100 14.35 0.47 1.41
C PRO A 100 14.74 1.86 1.93
N TYR A 101 15.13 2.78 1.03
CA TYR A 101 15.45 4.17 1.37
C TYR A 101 14.31 5.15 1.04
N GLU A 102 13.16 4.65 0.62
CA GLU A 102 11.99 5.47 0.35
C GLU A 102 11.40 6.01 1.65
N ARG A 103 10.95 7.27 1.60
CA ARG A 103 10.21 7.92 2.69
C ARG A 103 8.76 8.06 2.29
N PHE A 104 7.89 7.73 3.21
CA PHE A 104 6.46 7.78 3.01
C PHE A 104 5.82 8.82 3.91
N GLU A 105 4.76 9.43 3.42
CA GLU A 105 3.80 10.19 4.20
C GLU A 105 2.63 9.25 4.52
N VAL A 106 2.20 9.28 5.76
CA VAL A 106 1.09 8.48 6.28
C VAL A 106 0.35 9.27 7.35
N GLN A 107 -0.95 9.10 7.48
CA GLN A 107 -1.73 9.68 8.56
C GLN A 107 -1.53 8.85 9.83
N SER A 108 -1.35 9.52 10.97
CA SER A 108 -1.37 8.87 12.30
C SER A 108 -2.81 8.68 12.77
N ASN A 109 -3.08 7.59 13.46
CA ASN A 109 -4.38 7.31 14.10
C ASN A 109 -4.56 8.08 15.42
N ASN A 110 -3.53 8.78 15.89
CA ASN A 110 -3.57 9.50 17.15
C ASN A 110 -4.55 10.67 17.10
N THR A 111 -5.41 10.77 18.12
CA THR A 111 -6.37 11.86 18.26
C THR A 111 -5.76 13.16 18.81
N GLY A 112 -4.51 13.11 19.24
CA GLY A 112 -3.73 14.24 19.77
C GLY A 112 -2.65 14.75 18.83
N ALA A 113 -1.82 15.63 19.33
CA ALA A 113 -0.60 16.02 18.63
C ALA A 113 0.50 14.98 18.91
N SER A 114 1.20 14.54 17.86
CA SER A 114 2.36 13.67 18.01
C SER A 114 3.41 14.32 18.91
N ALA A 115 4.04 13.55 19.77
CA ALA A 115 5.02 14.05 20.72
C ALA A 115 6.43 14.15 20.07
N GLN A 116 7.26 15.02 20.61
CA GLN A 116 8.67 15.10 20.17
C GLN A 116 9.44 13.78 20.38
N THR A 117 8.99 12.95 21.32
CA THR A 117 9.56 11.64 21.63
C THR A 117 9.29 10.58 20.60
N ASP A 118 8.32 10.79 19.71
CA ASP A 118 7.93 9.82 18.67
C ASP A 118 8.92 9.87 17.49
N ILE A 119 9.68 10.95 17.39
CA ILE A 119 10.68 11.11 16.34
C ILE A 119 11.81 10.08 16.49
N GLY A 120 11.96 9.25 15.46
CA GLY A 120 12.97 8.18 15.41
C GLY A 120 12.52 6.86 16.03
N ASN A 121 11.29 6.77 16.50
CA ASN A 121 10.71 5.53 16.96
C ASN A 121 10.25 4.65 15.76
N VAL A 122 10.09 3.37 16.03
CA VAL A 122 9.44 2.43 15.14
C VAL A 122 7.98 2.35 15.55
N ALA A 123 7.08 2.46 14.58
CA ALA A 123 5.64 2.35 14.81
C ALA A 123 5.07 1.23 13.93
N ASN A 124 3.94 0.67 14.34
CA ASN A 124 3.18 -0.26 13.53
C ASN A 124 2.26 0.46 12.55
N ILE A 125 1.65 -0.29 11.67
CA ILE A 125 0.52 0.17 10.88
C ILE A 125 -0.78 -0.32 11.51
N GLU A 126 -1.83 0.49 11.41
CA GLU A 126 -3.20 0.07 11.63
C GLU A 126 -3.87 -0.13 10.27
N TYR A 127 -4.20 -1.40 9.96
CA TYR A 127 -4.82 -1.72 8.69
C TYR A 127 -6.33 -1.51 8.74
N THR A 128 -6.82 -0.64 7.89
CA THR A 128 -8.24 -0.48 7.57
C THR A 128 -8.42 -0.57 6.07
N ALA A 129 -9.30 -1.46 5.62
CA ALA A 129 -9.55 -1.64 4.19
C ALA A 129 -10.08 -0.37 3.56
N GLY A 130 -9.57 -0.05 2.39
CA GLY A 130 -10.08 1.02 1.55
C GLY A 130 -11.53 0.78 1.11
N SER A 131 -12.11 1.72 0.44
CA SER A 131 -13.51 1.61 -0.02
C SER A 131 -13.77 2.32 -1.34
N SER A 132 -14.79 1.84 -2.06
CA SER A 132 -15.37 2.54 -3.19
C SER A 132 -15.87 3.96 -2.76
N PRO A 133 -15.85 4.98 -3.63
CA PRO A 133 -15.41 4.93 -5.04
C PRO A 133 -13.94 5.29 -5.26
N SER A 134 -13.20 5.69 -4.23
CA SER A 134 -11.81 6.15 -4.40
C SER A 134 -10.82 5.01 -4.60
N PHE A 135 -11.11 3.86 -3.99
CA PHE A 135 -10.22 2.70 -3.97
C PHE A 135 -8.79 3.01 -3.48
N ILE A 136 -8.71 3.95 -2.54
CA ILE A 136 -7.48 4.34 -1.85
C ILE A 136 -7.46 3.67 -0.48
N SER A 137 -6.27 3.30 -0.04
CA SER A 137 -6.00 2.77 1.31
C SER A 137 -6.57 3.66 2.41
N LYS A 138 -6.91 3.05 3.53
CA LYS A 138 -7.23 3.73 4.79
C LYS A 138 -6.30 3.29 5.93
N VAL A 139 -5.13 2.81 5.56
CA VAL A 139 -4.09 2.45 6.53
C VAL A 139 -3.53 3.71 7.18
N GLU A 140 -3.30 3.62 8.47
CA GLU A 140 -2.74 4.67 9.30
C GLU A 140 -1.51 4.16 10.06
N LEU A 141 -0.74 5.08 10.62
CA LEU A 141 0.35 4.78 11.52
C LEU A 141 -0.20 4.66 12.94
N ASP A 142 0.11 3.56 13.62
CA ASP A 142 -0.25 3.31 15.02
C ASP A 142 0.89 3.86 15.91
N ASP A 143 0.66 5.03 16.53
CA ASP A 143 1.65 5.75 17.36
C ASP A 143 1.16 6.06 18.79
#